data_d3ed04b71f6dcd241ea0a57e81224632
#
_entry.id   d3ed04b71f6dcd241ea0a57e81224632
#
_cell.length_a   1.000
_cell.length_b   1.000
_cell.length_c   1.000
_cell.angle_alpha   90.00
_cell.angle_beta   90.00
_cell.angle_gamma   90.00
#
_symmetry.space_group_name_H-M   'P 1'
#
loop_
_entity.id
_entity.type
_entity.pdbx_description
1 polymer ?
#
loop_
_entity_poly.entity_id
_entity_poly.type
_entity_poly.pdbx_seq_one_letter_code
_entity_poly.pdbx_strand_id
1 'polypeptide(L)'
;NTLGLAQALYERHKMLTYPRTDSRYLPEDYVGKVYETLRDLASSGHAIAKWAADAIENDRVQFTKRVFNNAKVSDHFAIIPTGRVVKLNEQESKLYDMVVKRFVAVFFPHAEFEVTKRLTTINHGSEADVFVTNGKTLKVPGYLSVYGRVAGVAAEKDELVAVNQGEAVKTEAIDVLDKATKPPARYTESTLLAAMEGAGKLIDDEELREAMVERGLGTPATRAATIEGLLRQKYIAREGRDLNVTGKGLRLIELCEEMQIKQLTSPSMTGDWEAKLNKMERGEIQRDAFMQEIATFTEDVVNKARTHMEILVNRTFPDLECACPACGAARLKQTDATYECREQECDFRISKHIAGRKLSESEAVELFSTKKLPEMDGYLSRFNKPFSAALELVQNVTKTGKIGKWKTNFVFEDDLDSADELTEDQLLKSITLQNGLDAKFYVTDKAYHVPDFKPKDSPDGFRLGKTILQKELETDAVEKLFTEGKTPLLDGFISKRTKRPFKAHLTLDFEKGKIGFEFAPRPAKKAAKS
;
A
#
# COMPACT_ATOMS: atom_id res chain seq x y z
N ASN A 1 3.00 -14.58 1.26
CA ASN A 1 3.80 -15.38 0.32
C ASN A 1 5.23 -15.64 0.82
N THR A 2 5.97 -14.64 1.31
CA THR A 2 7.36 -14.79 1.79
C THR A 2 7.50 -15.81 2.93
N LEU A 3 6.58 -15.79 3.91
CA LEU A 3 6.58 -16.77 5.00
C LEU A 3 6.39 -18.22 4.47
N GLY A 4 5.50 -18.42 3.48
CA GLY A 4 5.31 -19.74 2.87
C GLY A 4 6.56 -20.25 2.16
N LEU A 5 7.33 -19.35 1.49
CA LEU A 5 8.63 -19.71 0.89
C LEU A 5 9.66 -20.07 1.95
N ALA A 6 9.75 -19.29 3.04
CA ALA A 6 10.65 -19.58 4.14
C ALA A 6 10.32 -20.91 4.84
N GLN A 7 9.02 -21.22 5.03
CA GLN A 7 8.57 -22.51 5.55
C GLN A 7 8.94 -23.67 4.61
N ALA A 8 8.79 -23.51 3.29
CA ALA A 8 9.21 -24.53 2.33
C ALA A 8 10.73 -24.77 2.39
N LEU A 9 11.53 -23.70 2.52
CA LEU A 9 12.99 -23.80 2.68
C LEU A 9 13.38 -24.53 3.99
N TYR A 10 12.62 -24.32 5.07
CA TYR A 10 12.83 -25.02 6.33
C TYR A 10 12.28 -26.45 6.32
N GLU A 11 11.01 -26.65 6.01
CA GLU A 11 10.32 -27.93 6.20
C GLU A 11 10.65 -28.94 5.10
N ARG A 12 10.57 -28.52 3.84
CA ARG A 12 10.74 -29.39 2.67
C ARG A 12 12.20 -29.52 2.26
N HIS A 13 12.91 -28.40 2.14
CA HIS A 13 14.28 -28.36 1.64
C HIS A 13 15.34 -28.51 2.72
N LYS A 14 15.00 -28.25 3.99
CA LYS A 14 15.93 -28.28 5.13
C LYS A 14 17.15 -27.37 4.94
N MET A 15 16.97 -26.24 4.26
CA MET A 15 18.04 -25.30 3.90
C MET A 15 18.14 -24.10 4.83
N LEU A 16 17.09 -23.82 5.60
CA LEU A 16 17.05 -22.75 6.60
C LEU A 16 16.70 -23.31 7.96
N THR A 17 17.02 -22.56 9.02
CA THR A 17 16.49 -22.76 10.37
C THR A 17 15.03 -22.30 10.45
N TYR A 18 14.38 -22.50 11.59
CA TYR A 18 12.96 -22.21 11.79
C TYR A 18 12.63 -20.73 11.46
N PRO A 19 11.68 -20.47 10.57
CA PRO A 19 11.48 -19.11 10.02
C PRO A 19 10.58 -18.20 10.85
N ARG A 20 9.95 -18.69 11.91
CA ARG A 20 9.06 -17.88 12.77
C ARG A 20 9.77 -17.54 14.06
N THR A 21 10.68 -16.59 14.00
CA THR A 21 11.46 -16.08 15.12
C THR A 21 11.55 -14.56 15.06
N ASP A 22 11.61 -13.91 16.18
CA ASP A 22 11.95 -12.50 16.37
C ASP A 22 13.43 -12.31 16.69
N SER A 23 14.15 -13.38 17.08
CA SER A 23 15.57 -13.31 17.38
C SER A 23 16.41 -13.06 16.12
N ARG A 24 17.40 -12.19 16.26
CA ARG A 24 18.44 -11.87 15.27
C ARG A 24 19.81 -12.37 15.72
N TYR A 25 19.85 -13.16 16.79
CA TYR A 25 21.05 -13.62 17.46
C TYR A 25 21.17 -15.13 17.35
N LEU A 26 22.40 -15.61 17.50
CA LEU A 26 22.73 -17.02 17.58
C LEU A 26 23.10 -17.38 19.04
N PRO A 27 22.91 -18.65 19.44
CA PRO A 27 23.43 -19.16 20.69
C PRO A 27 24.95 -19.02 20.78
N GLU A 28 25.48 -18.85 21.98
CA GLU A 28 26.92 -18.62 22.21
C GLU A 28 27.78 -19.82 21.82
N ASP A 29 27.23 -21.02 21.87
CA ASP A 29 27.87 -22.28 21.44
C ASP A 29 27.83 -22.53 19.92
N TYR A 30 27.15 -21.65 19.14
CA TYR A 30 26.97 -21.84 17.70
C TYR A 30 28.17 -21.45 16.83
N VAL A 31 29.27 -20.93 17.41
CA VAL A 31 30.46 -20.51 16.64
C VAL A 31 30.98 -21.65 15.76
N GLY A 32 31.14 -22.87 16.34
CA GLY A 32 31.56 -24.06 15.59
C GLY A 32 30.59 -24.42 14.46
N LYS A 33 29.29 -24.33 14.73
CA LYS A 33 28.25 -24.62 13.72
C LYS A 33 28.24 -23.60 12.56
N VAL A 34 28.56 -22.35 12.85
CA VAL A 34 28.74 -21.31 11.82
C VAL A 34 29.91 -21.67 10.90
N TYR A 35 31.04 -22.09 11.43
CA TYR A 35 32.17 -22.55 10.62
C TYR A 35 31.83 -23.75 9.75
N GLU A 36 31.10 -24.75 10.27
CA GLU A 36 30.61 -25.88 9.47
C GLU A 36 29.73 -25.40 8.32
N THR A 37 28.75 -24.55 8.62
CA THR A 37 27.83 -23.99 7.60
C THR A 37 28.60 -23.20 6.52
N LEU A 38 29.60 -22.42 6.91
CA LEU A 38 30.43 -21.68 5.95
C LEU A 38 31.26 -22.60 5.08
N ARG A 39 31.81 -23.72 5.60
CA ARG A 39 32.54 -24.72 4.82
C ARG A 39 31.64 -25.40 3.77
N ASP A 40 30.42 -25.75 4.18
CA ASP A 40 29.43 -26.35 3.28
C ASP A 40 29.06 -25.36 2.16
N LEU A 41 28.84 -24.08 2.50
CA LEU A 41 28.55 -23.03 1.53
C LEU A 41 29.73 -22.73 0.60
N ALA A 42 30.97 -22.75 1.11
CA ALA A 42 32.20 -22.56 0.31
C ALA A 42 32.41 -23.70 -0.71
N SER A 43 32.01 -24.91 -0.33
CA SER A 43 32.08 -26.09 -1.21
C SER A 43 30.89 -26.24 -2.15
N SER A 44 29.86 -25.39 -1.98
CA SER A 44 28.64 -25.42 -2.80
C SER A 44 28.85 -24.71 -4.13
N GLY A 45 28.08 -25.05 -5.14
CA GLY A 45 28.03 -24.30 -6.41
C GLY A 45 27.31 -22.96 -6.34
N HIS A 46 26.99 -22.44 -5.13
CA HIS A 46 26.28 -21.20 -4.96
C HIS A 46 27.19 -19.99 -5.16
N ALA A 47 26.65 -18.89 -5.69
CA ALA A 47 27.41 -17.66 -5.93
C ALA A 47 28.06 -17.04 -4.66
N ILE A 48 27.59 -17.43 -3.46
CA ILE A 48 28.14 -17.00 -2.18
C ILE A 48 29.45 -17.72 -1.81
N ALA A 49 29.79 -18.83 -2.44
CA ALA A 49 30.90 -19.72 -2.06
C ALA A 49 32.23 -18.99 -1.85
N LYS A 50 32.58 -18.06 -2.75
CA LYS A 50 33.79 -17.24 -2.64
C LYS A 50 33.85 -16.39 -1.36
N TRP A 51 32.70 -15.86 -0.92
CA TRP A 51 32.62 -15.05 0.28
C TRP A 51 32.61 -15.89 1.56
N ALA A 52 32.03 -17.09 1.48
CA ALA A 52 32.09 -18.05 2.58
C ALA A 52 33.52 -18.56 2.78
N ALA A 53 34.25 -18.84 1.69
CA ALA A 53 35.67 -19.20 1.74
C ALA A 53 36.51 -18.07 2.32
N ASP A 54 36.34 -16.82 1.85
CA ASP A 54 37.04 -15.65 2.39
C ASP A 54 36.79 -15.45 3.90
N ALA A 55 35.56 -15.72 4.36
CA ALA A 55 35.23 -15.60 5.80
C ALA A 55 35.98 -16.62 6.65
N ILE A 56 36.28 -17.81 6.09
CA ILE A 56 37.05 -18.87 6.78
C ILE A 56 38.55 -18.54 6.72
N GLU A 57 39.07 -18.26 5.53
CA GLU A 57 40.49 -18.02 5.27
C GLU A 57 41.03 -16.83 6.08
N ASN A 58 40.23 -15.81 6.28
CA ASN A 58 40.60 -14.61 7.03
C ASN A 58 40.10 -14.63 8.48
N ASP A 59 39.68 -15.78 9.01
CA ASP A 59 39.18 -15.98 10.39
C ASP A 59 38.18 -14.89 10.85
N ARG A 60 37.20 -14.60 9.99
CA ARG A 60 36.24 -13.49 10.23
C ARG A 60 35.15 -13.84 11.26
N VAL A 61 34.97 -15.13 11.57
CA VAL A 61 33.94 -15.58 12.51
C VAL A 61 34.48 -15.47 13.93
N GLN A 62 34.28 -14.29 14.52
CA GLN A 62 34.69 -14.06 15.90
C GLN A 62 33.48 -13.99 16.82
N PHE A 63 33.65 -14.49 18.05
CA PHE A 63 32.64 -14.38 19.07
C PHE A 63 32.42 -12.91 19.45
N THR A 64 31.22 -12.42 19.19
CA THR A 64 30.79 -11.07 19.61
C THR A 64 29.35 -11.12 20.12
N LYS A 65 29.06 -10.40 21.19
CA LYS A 65 27.68 -10.24 21.74
C LYS A 65 26.69 -9.60 20.74
N ARG A 66 27.20 -9.07 19.65
CA ARG A 66 26.39 -8.55 18.53
C ARG A 66 25.78 -9.66 17.69
N VAL A 67 26.39 -10.84 17.64
CA VAL A 67 25.95 -12.00 16.84
C VAL A 67 25.54 -13.15 17.77
N PHE A 68 26.34 -13.45 18.76
CA PHE A 68 26.16 -14.58 19.69
C PHE A 68 25.74 -14.06 21.05
N ASN A 69 24.49 -14.28 21.44
CA ASN A 69 23.97 -13.74 22.69
C ASN A 69 22.75 -14.55 23.16
N ASN A 70 22.97 -15.45 24.12
CA ASN A 70 21.93 -16.31 24.70
C ASN A 70 20.77 -15.51 25.31
N ALA A 71 21.03 -14.37 25.94
CA ALA A 71 19.99 -13.55 26.55
C ALA A 71 19.02 -12.91 25.54
N LYS A 72 19.40 -12.91 24.26
CA LYS A 72 18.59 -12.37 23.17
C LYS A 72 18.07 -13.44 22.19
N VAL A 73 18.21 -14.70 22.58
CA VAL A 73 17.59 -15.84 21.91
C VAL A 73 16.41 -16.28 22.77
N SER A 74 15.21 -16.18 22.21
CA SER A 74 13.98 -16.69 22.83
C SER A 74 13.83 -18.19 22.54
N ASP A 75 12.64 -18.65 22.17
CA ASP A 75 12.38 -20.05 21.79
C ASP A 75 13.19 -20.51 20.57
N HIS A 76 13.51 -19.58 19.68
CA HIS A 76 14.23 -19.82 18.43
C HIS A 76 15.27 -18.74 18.18
N PHE A 77 16.43 -19.15 17.67
CA PHE A 77 17.48 -18.22 17.24
C PHE A 77 17.23 -17.70 15.81
N ALA A 78 18.14 -16.87 15.32
CA ALA A 78 18.05 -16.22 13.99
C ALA A 78 17.89 -17.22 12.83
N ILE A 79 17.25 -16.77 11.77
CA ILE A 79 17.13 -17.54 10.52
C ILE A 79 18.48 -17.55 9.81
N ILE A 80 19.11 -18.73 9.73
CA ILE A 80 20.40 -18.94 9.05
C ILE A 80 20.32 -20.13 8.09
N PRO A 81 21.20 -20.22 7.07
CA PRO A 81 21.34 -21.42 6.26
C PRO A 81 21.88 -22.59 7.10
N THR A 82 21.52 -23.81 6.69
CA THR A 82 21.99 -25.06 7.33
C THR A 82 23.25 -25.64 6.69
N GLY A 83 23.75 -25.02 5.61
CA GLY A 83 24.81 -25.58 4.75
C GLY A 83 24.28 -26.42 3.58
N ARG A 84 23.10 -27.02 3.72
CA ARG A 84 22.49 -27.82 2.66
C ARG A 84 22.10 -26.96 1.46
N VAL A 85 22.48 -27.40 0.25
CA VAL A 85 22.11 -26.74 -1.00
C VAL A 85 21.44 -27.77 -1.94
N VAL A 86 20.22 -27.45 -2.38
CA VAL A 86 19.45 -28.23 -3.34
C VAL A 86 18.90 -27.32 -4.45
N LYS A 87 18.41 -27.92 -5.53
CA LYS A 87 17.78 -27.15 -6.62
C LYS A 87 16.46 -26.55 -6.13
N LEU A 88 16.32 -25.25 -6.29
CA LEU A 88 15.17 -24.45 -5.88
C LEU A 88 14.44 -23.86 -7.09
N ASN A 89 13.17 -23.50 -6.92
CA ASN A 89 12.50 -22.63 -7.88
C ASN A 89 13.00 -21.17 -7.75
N GLU A 90 12.65 -20.33 -8.69
CA GLU A 90 13.14 -18.94 -8.76
C GLU A 90 12.83 -18.12 -7.51
N GLN A 91 11.63 -18.25 -6.96
CA GLN A 91 11.21 -17.47 -5.78
C GLN A 91 11.89 -17.96 -4.51
N GLU A 92 11.99 -19.28 -4.33
CA GLU A 92 12.73 -19.91 -3.22
C GLU A 92 14.22 -19.54 -3.28
N SER A 93 14.81 -19.57 -4.49
CA SER A 93 16.20 -19.20 -4.70
C SER A 93 16.48 -17.73 -4.33
N LYS A 94 15.61 -16.80 -4.73
CA LYS A 94 15.74 -15.39 -4.38
C LYS A 94 15.71 -15.15 -2.86
N LEU A 95 14.81 -15.86 -2.16
CA LEU A 95 14.73 -15.74 -0.71
C LEU A 95 15.95 -16.35 -0.02
N TYR A 96 16.35 -17.55 -0.45
CA TYR A 96 17.54 -18.23 0.06
C TYR A 96 18.81 -17.40 -0.15
N ASP A 97 19.01 -16.86 -1.36
CA ASP A 97 20.14 -15.99 -1.69
C ASP A 97 20.22 -14.76 -0.77
N MET A 98 19.07 -14.17 -0.45
CA MET A 98 19.00 -13.03 0.48
C MET A 98 19.46 -13.43 1.90
N VAL A 99 19.00 -14.57 2.41
CA VAL A 99 19.34 -15.06 3.76
C VAL A 99 20.82 -15.42 3.82
N VAL A 100 21.33 -16.15 2.82
CA VAL A 100 22.73 -16.57 2.76
C VAL A 100 23.68 -15.38 2.66
N LYS A 101 23.36 -14.39 1.82
CA LYS A 101 24.12 -13.12 1.75
C LYS A 101 24.15 -12.40 3.09
N ARG A 102 23.00 -12.32 3.77
CA ARG A 102 22.93 -11.69 5.11
C ARG A 102 23.76 -12.44 6.13
N PHE A 103 23.66 -13.77 6.15
CA PHE A 103 24.42 -14.63 7.05
C PHE A 103 25.93 -14.43 6.90
N VAL A 104 26.44 -14.50 5.67
CA VAL A 104 27.88 -14.32 5.41
C VAL A 104 28.32 -12.89 5.72
N ALA A 105 27.54 -11.88 5.29
CA ALA A 105 27.87 -10.46 5.48
C ALA A 105 28.02 -10.05 6.96
N VAL A 106 27.35 -10.75 7.87
CA VAL A 106 27.44 -10.46 9.33
C VAL A 106 28.86 -10.61 9.87
N PHE A 107 29.67 -11.46 9.27
CA PHE A 107 31.06 -11.74 9.68
C PHE A 107 32.10 -10.86 8.98
N PHE A 108 31.67 -10.00 8.03
CA PHE A 108 32.56 -9.07 7.36
C PHE A 108 32.70 -7.77 8.15
N PRO A 109 33.84 -7.04 7.97
CA PRO A 109 34.06 -5.76 8.63
C PRO A 109 33.06 -4.70 8.18
N HIS A 110 33.00 -3.61 8.91
CA HIS A 110 32.14 -2.48 8.58
C HIS A 110 32.52 -1.85 7.23
N ALA A 111 31.52 -1.31 6.55
CA ALA A 111 31.74 -0.45 5.40
C ALA A 111 32.14 0.96 5.88
N GLU A 112 33.17 1.54 5.24
CA GLU A 112 33.64 2.89 5.56
C GLU A 112 33.29 3.84 4.44
N PHE A 113 32.75 4.98 4.82
CA PHE A 113 32.36 6.03 3.89
C PHE A 113 33.11 7.34 4.24
N GLU A 114 33.60 8.00 3.22
CA GLU A 114 33.98 9.40 3.32
C GLU A 114 32.74 10.26 3.14
N VAL A 115 32.43 11.10 4.13
CA VAL A 115 31.29 12.02 4.10
C VAL A 115 31.84 13.43 3.95
N THR A 116 31.49 14.09 2.85
CA THR A 116 31.89 15.46 2.55
C THR A 116 30.67 16.38 2.73
N LYS A 117 30.84 17.41 3.55
CA LYS A 117 29.91 18.53 3.65
C LYS A 117 30.53 19.76 3.07
N ARG A 118 30.01 20.29 1.96
CA ARG A 118 30.43 21.52 1.33
C ARG A 118 29.46 22.64 1.67
N LEU A 119 30.04 23.77 2.11
CA LEU A 119 29.30 25.01 2.31
C LEU A 119 29.73 25.98 1.20
N THR A 120 28.78 26.42 0.38
CA THR A 120 29.00 27.42 -0.66
C THR A 120 28.33 28.70 -0.22
N THR A 121 29.10 29.76 -0.04
CA THR A 121 28.60 31.07 0.39
C THR A 121 28.50 32.00 -0.82
N ILE A 122 27.33 32.58 -1.01
CA ILE A 122 27.05 33.59 -2.02
C ILE A 122 26.84 34.91 -1.29
N ASN A 123 27.74 35.87 -1.52
CA ASN A 123 27.66 37.20 -0.91
C ASN A 123 26.84 38.14 -1.79
N HIS A 124 25.90 38.86 -1.20
CA HIS A 124 25.13 39.90 -1.86
C HIS A 124 24.98 41.13 -0.94
N GLY A 125 25.81 42.12 -1.19
CA GLY A 125 25.92 43.32 -0.34
C GLY A 125 26.46 42.98 1.05
N SER A 126 25.71 43.30 2.10
CA SER A 126 26.06 43.01 3.50
C SER A 126 25.59 41.62 4.00
N GLU A 127 24.87 40.88 3.18
CA GLU A 127 24.26 39.59 3.53
C GLU A 127 24.95 38.46 2.74
N ALA A 128 24.79 37.25 3.24
CA ALA A 128 25.32 36.05 2.60
C ALA A 128 24.37 34.86 2.76
N ASP A 129 24.10 34.17 1.65
CA ASP A 129 23.36 32.91 1.64
C ASP A 129 24.32 31.73 1.64
N VAL A 130 24.04 30.73 2.46
CA VAL A 130 24.86 29.53 2.58
C VAL A 130 24.13 28.31 2.04
N PHE A 131 24.63 27.73 0.98
CA PHE A 131 24.14 26.50 0.38
C PHE A 131 24.93 25.30 0.91
N VAL A 132 24.20 24.27 1.39
CA VAL A 132 24.80 23.06 1.93
C VAL A 132 24.70 21.93 0.92
N THR A 133 25.84 21.34 0.54
CA THR A 133 25.89 20.16 -0.30
C THR A 133 26.54 19.01 0.49
N ASN A 134 25.91 17.85 0.49
CA ASN A 134 26.41 16.66 1.16
C ASN A 134 26.76 15.59 0.12
N GLY A 135 27.94 14.99 0.25
CA GLY A 135 28.40 13.87 -0.57
C GLY A 135 28.82 12.70 0.30
N LYS A 136 28.76 11.50 -0.26
CA LYS A 136 29.13 10.27 0.43
C LYS A 136 29.76 9.29 -0.55
N THR A 137 31.05 8.98 -0.33
CA THR A 137 31.82 8.04 -1.17
C THR A 137 32.20 6.81 -0.36
N LEU A 138 31.95 5.62 -0.92
CA LEU A 138 32.34 4.34 -0.30
C LEU A 138 33.85 4.14 -0.44
N LYS A 139 34.60 4.15 0.67
CA LYS A 139 36.07 3.92 0.69
C LYS A 139 36.39 2.44 0.91
N VAL A 140 35.82 1.84 1.97
CA VAL A 140 36.00 0.42 2.27
C VAL A 140 34.63 -0.26 2.18
N PRO A 141 34.44 -1.19 1.23
CA PRO A 141 33.14 -1.83 1.05
C PRO A 141 32.74 -2.74 2.21
N GLY A 142 33.70 -3.32 2.93
CA GLY A 142 33.42 -4.21 4.04
C GLY A 142 32.34 -5.25 3.71
N TYR A 143 31.34 -5.40 4.58
CA TYR A 143 30.21 -6.33 4.38
C TYR A 143 29.38 -6.05 3.10
N LEU A 144 29.45 -4.83 2.54
CA LEU A 144 28.72 -4.45 1.32
C LEU A 144 29.29 -5.18 0.08
N SER A 145 30.54 -5.65 0.14
CA SER A 145 31.14 -6.45 -0.92
C SER A 145 30.38 -7.75 -1.19
N VAL A 146 29.84 -8.37 -0.15
CA VAL A 146 28.99 -9.58 -0.24
C VAL A 146 27.73 -9.32 -1.06
N TYR A 147 27.24 -8.07 -1.06
CA TYR A 147 26.08 -7.61 -1.86
C TYR A 147 26.47 -7.04 -3.23
N GLY A 148 27.75 -7.17 -3.62
CA GLY A 148 28.25 -6.70 -4.91
C GLY A 148 28.56 -5.19 -4.97
N ARG A 149 28.68 -4.50 -3.84
CA ARG A 149 29.12 -3.09 -3.81
C ARG A 149 30.64 -3.02 -3.74
N VAL A 150 31.23 -2.14 -4.54
CA VAL A 150 32.67 -1.97 -4.71
C VAL A 150 33.07 -0.56 -4.28
N ALA A 151 34.29 -0.40 -3.73
CA ALA A 151 34.82 0.90 -3.38
C ALA A 151 34.97 1.81 -4.63
N GLY A 152 34.76 3.10 -4.45
CA GLY A 152 34.85 4.08 -5.53
C GLY A 152 33.62 4.17 -6.43
N VAL A 153 32.63 3.29 -6.27
CA VAL A 153 31.35 3.41 -6.97
C VAL A 153 30.39 4.21 -6.08
N ALA A 154 30.37 5.51 -6.28
CA ALA A 154 29.30 6.35 -5.72
C ALA A 154 27.97 5.99 -6.41
N ALA A 155 26.86 6.07 -5.69
CA ALA A 155 25.57 6.18 -6.35
C ALA A 155 25.62 7.50 -7.17
N GLU A 156 25.30 7.47 -8.45
CA GLU A 156 25.44 8.57 -9.43
C GLU A 156 24.96 9.97 -8.95
N LYS A 157 24.29 10.04 -7.80
CA LYS A 157 23.73 11.28 -7.22
C LYS A 157 24.54 11.89 -6.06
N ASP A 158 25.51 11.17 -5.50
CA ASP A 158 26.18 11.55 -4.25
C ASP A 158 27.66 11.93 -4.47
N GLU A 159 28.15 11.92 -5.72
CA GLU A 159 29.51 12.26 -6.05
C GLU A 159 29.65 13.78 -6.16
N LEU A 160 30.46 14.37 -5.28
CA LEU A 160 30.80 15.79 -5.33
C LEU A 160 32.10 15.98 -6.08
N VAL A 161 32.11 16.96 -6.99
CA VAL A 161 33.37 17.46 -7.57
C VAL A 161 34.26 17.98 -6.45
N ALA A 162 35.53 17.58 -6.44
CA ALA A 162 36.48 18.05 -5.47
C ALA A 162 36.72 19.56 -5.66
N VAL A 163 36.65 20.31 -4.56
CA VAL A 163 36.95 21.76 -4.50
C VAL A 163 37.80 22.03 -3.27
N ASN A 164 38.65 23.05 -3.35
CA ASN A 164 39.48 23.47 -2.23
C ASN A 164 38.73 24.49 -1.36
N GLN A 165 39.13 24.58 -0.10
CA GLN A 165 38.62 25.61 0.79
C GLN A 165 39.02 27.02 0.27
N GLY A 166 38.04 27.91 0.16
CA GLY A 166 38.24 29.27 -0.37
C GLY A 166 38.25 29.35 -1.89
N GLU A 167 38.04 28.25 -2.60
CA GLU A 167 37.92 28.25 -4.06
C GLU A 167 36.67 29.03 -4.51
N ALA A 168 36.89 29.98 -5.43
CA ALA A 168 35.82 30.77 -6.00
C ALA A 168 34.98 29.92 -6.97
N VAL A 169 33.66 29.94 -6.80
CA VAL A 169 32.73 29.24 -7.67
C VAL A 169 31.79 30.24 -8.36
N LYS A 170 31.35 29.91 -9.56
CA LYS A 170 30.36 30.68 -10.31
C LYS A 170 28.98 30.10 -10.12
N THR A 171 28.03 30.91 -9.65
CA THR A 171 26.62 30.53 -9.62
C THR A 171 26.05 30.59 -11.03
N GLU A 172 25.56 29.49 -11.56
CA GLU A 172 24.90 29.41 -12.89
C GLU A 172 23.41 29.62 -12.79
N ALA A 173 22.77 29.01 -11.79
CA ALA A 173 21.33 29.13 -11.54
C ALA A 173 21.02 28.92 -10.06
N ILE A 174 19.93 29.53 -9.60
CA ILE A 174 19.32 29.29 -8.30
C ILE A 174 17.84 29.05 -8.55
N ASP A 175 17.36 27.87 -8.17
CA ASP A 175 15.96 27.51 -8.29
C ASP A 175 15.28 27.53 -6.92
N VAL A 176 14.15 28.23 -6.82
CA VAL A 176 13.26 28.17 -5.65
C VAL A 176 12.28 27.04 -5.86
N LEU A 177 12.34 26.04 -4.99
CA LEU A 177 11.46 24.89 -5.07
C LEU A 177 10.38 24.97 -3.99
N ASP A 178 9.12 25.13 -4.40
CA ASP A 178 7.98 25.00 -3.50
C ASP A 178 7.83 23.55 -3.06
N LYS A 179 7.85 23.34 -1.75
CA LYS A 179 7.71 22.00 -1.15
C LYS A 179 6.63 22.03 -0.07
N ALA A 180 5.82 20.99 -0.07
CA ALA A 180 4.87 20.73 1.00
C ALA A 180 5.35 19.58 1.88
N THR A 181 5.03 19.65 3.18
CA THR A 181 5.20 18.52 4.09
C THR A 181 4.30 17.35 3.64
N LYS A 182 4.78 16.13 3.84
CA LYS A 182 4.02 14.92 3.52
C LYS A 182 3.60 14.25 4.81
N PRO A 183 2.40 13.65 4.85
CA PRO A 183 2.00 12.84 5.99
C PRO A 183 2.96 11.63 6.14
N PRO A 184 3.02 11.00 7.34
CA PRO A 184 3.76 9.76 7.52
C PRO A 184 3.38 8.72 6.46
N ALA A 185 4.35 7.89 6.07
CA ALA A 185 4.09 6.82 5.12
C ALA A 185 3.09 5.82 5.72
N ARG A 186 2.23 5.26 4.87
CA ARG A 186 1.32 4.19 5.29
C ARG A 186 2.10 2.93 5.64
N TYR A 187 1.51 2.09 6.47
CA TYR A 187 2.12 0.80 6.78
C TYR A 187 2.18 -0.10 5.54
N THR A 188 3.29 -0.79 5.41
CA THR A 188 3.42 -1.99 4.58
C THR A 188 3.29 -3.22 5.48
N GLU A 189 3.17 -4.43 4.94
CA GLU A 189 3.18 -5.65 5.78
C GLU A 189 4.43 -5.73 6.65
N SER A 190 5.60 -5.37 6.11
CA SER A 190 6.86 -5.38 6.86
C SER A 190 6.88 -4.35 7.99
N THR A 191 6.44 -3.11 7.73
CA THR A 191 6.44 -2.07 8.77
C THR A 191 5.33 -2.28 9.80
N LEU A 192 4.21 -2.91 9.42
CA LEU A 192 3.17 -3.31 10.37
C LEU A 192 3.65 -4.44 11.29
N LEU A 193 4.34 -5.45 10.74
CA LEU A 193 4.98 -6.49 11.57
C LEU A 193 5.98 -5.89 12.57
N ALA A 194 6.81 -4.94 12.11
CA ALA A 194 7.75 -4.25 13.00
C ALA A 194 7.05 -3.38 14.06
N ALA A 195 5.91 -2.76 13.72
CA ALA A 195 5.11 -2.01 14.67
C ALA A 195 4.43 -2.92 15.70
N MET A 196 3.96 -4.11 15.30
CA MET A 196 3.44 -5.12 16.22
C MET A 196 4.53 -5.62 17.16
N GLU A 197 5.73 -5.89 16.65
CA GLU A 197 6.91 -6.29 17.45
C GLU A 197 7.29 -5.18 18.45
N GLY A 198 7.31 -3.94 18.00
CA GLY A 198 7.67 -2.77 18.81
C GLY A 198 6.50 -2.06 19.49
N ALA A 199 5.34 -2.71 19.66
CA ALA A 199 4.13 -2.07 20.16
C ALA A 199 4.26 -1.48 21.57
N GLY A 200 5.16 -1.99 22.38
CA GLY A 200 5.49 -1.40 23.68
C GLY A 200 5.92 0.07 23.61
N LYS A 201 6.50 0.52 22.49
CA LYS A 201 6.89 1.93 22.30
C LYS A 201 5.69 2.90 22.24
N LEU A 202 4.49 2.38 22.04
CA LEU A 202 3.24 3.14 21.98
C LEU A 202 2.55 3.23 23.35
N ILE A 203 3.14 2.68 24.38
CA ILE A 203 2.61 2.64 25.75
C ILE A 203 3.34 3.70 26.59
N ASP A 204 2.58 4.59 27.23
CA ASP A 204 3.13 5.67 28.05
C ASP A 204 3.61 5.17 29.43
N ASP A 205 2.93 4.18 29.98
CA ASP A 205 3.26 3.57 31.27
C ASP A 205 4.55 2.72 31.18
N GLU A 206 5.53 2.99 32.07
CA GLU A 206 6.85 2.37 32.04
C GLU A 206 6.80 0.86 32.33
N GLU A 207 6.02 0.44 33.34
CA GLU A 207 5.90 -0.97 33.75
C GLU A 207 5.26 -1.80 32.61
N LEU A 208 4.19 -1.27 32.02
CA LEU A 208 3.51 -1.91 30.88
C LEU A 208 4.39 -1.92 29.64
N ARG A 209 5.16 -0.86 29.44
CA ARG A 209 6.14 -0.77 28.34
C ARG A 209 7.21 -1.83 28.46
N GLU A 210 7.81 -1.99 29.65
CA GLU A 210 8.82 -3.01 29.92
C GLU A 210 8.28 -4.42 29.69
N ALA A 211 7.05 -4.72 30.14
CA ALA A 211 6.40 -6.01 29.91
C ALA A 211 6.19 -6.32 28.42
N MET A 212 6.01 -5.29 27.59
CA MET A 212 5.80 -5.41 26.15
C MET A 212 7.08 -5.33 25.29
N VAL A 213 8.22 -4.89 25.85
CA VAL A 213 9.47 -4.70 25.09
C VAL A 213 9.95 -5.98 24.43
N GLU A 214 9.78 -7.12 25.11
CA GLU A 214 10.25 -8.42 24.60
C GLU A 214 9.19 -9.19 23.81
N ARG A 215 7.92 -8.87 23.94
CA ARG A 215 6.81 -9.68 23.41
C ARG A 215 6.05 -9.00 22.27
N GLY A 216 5.75 -7.72 22.39
CA GLY A 216 4.95 -6.96 21.41
C GLY A 216 3.49 -7.45 21.31
N LEU A 217 2.80 -7.08 20.25
CA LEU A 217 1.45 -7.58 19.92
C LEU A 217 1.54 -8.88 19.11
N GLY A 218 1.02 -9.96 19.67
CA GLY A 218 1.10 -11.29 19.10
C GLY A 218 2.52 -11.86 19.12
N THR A 219 2.67 -13.10 18.72
CA THR A 219 3.95 -13.81 18.65
C THR A 219 4.47 -13.83 17.18
N PRO A 220 5.74 -14.16 16.94
CA PRO A 220 6.26 -14.39 15.59
C PRO A 220 5.44 -15.40 14.79
N ALA A 221 4.82 -16.37 15.46
CA ALA A 221 3.96 -17.37 14.82
C ALA A 221 2.59 -16.82 14.38
N THR A 222 2.04 -15.83 15.09
CA THR A 222 0.66 -15.36 14.92
C THR A 222 0.53 -14.04 14.17
N ARG A 223 1.52 -13.14 14.23
CA ARG A 223 1.45 -11.79 13.63
C ARG A 223 1.07 -11.82 12.15
N ALA A 224 1.75 -12.65 11.35
CA ALA A 224 1.46 -12.74 9.91
C ALA A 224 0.04 -13.28 9.64
N ALA A 225 -0.41 -14.27 10.42
CA ALA A 225 -1.75 -14.84 10.31
C ALA A 225 -2.84 -13.82 10.67
N THR A 226 -2.59 -12.96 11.66
CA THR A 226 -3.47 -11.86 12.05
C THR A 226 -3.64 -10.85 10.92
N ILE A 227 -2.53 -10.39 10.31
CA ILE A 227 -2.58 -9.46 9.17
C ILE A 227 -3.36 -10.07 8.00
N GLU A 228 -3.09 -11.34 7.65
CA GLU A 228 -3.83 -12.05 6.59
C GLU A 228 -5.32 -12.24 6.95
N GLY A 229 -5.64 -12.43 8.23
CA GLY A 229 -7.01 -12.46 8.74
C GLY A 229 -7.74 -11.14 8.50
N LEU A 230 -7.13 -10.02 8.85
CA LEU A 230 -7.67 -8.68 8.65
C LEU A 230 -7.90 -8.38 7.15
N LEU A 231 -6.97 -8.77 6.28
CA LEU A 231 -7.10 -8.65 4.83
C LEU A 231 -8.26 -9.50 4.29
N ARG A 232 -8.33 -10.77 4.69
CA ARG A 232 -9.40 -11.70 4.27
C ARG A 232 -10.77 -11.21 4.71
N GLN A 233 -10.89 -10.68 5.91
CA GLN A 233 -12.12 -10.12 6.45
C GLN A 233 -12.43 -8.71 5.95
N LYS A 234 -11.54 -8.13 5.14
CA LYS A 234 -11.67 -6.79 4.54
C LYS A 234 -11.74 -5.65 5.58
N TYR A 235 -11.07 -5.79 6.71
CA TYR A 235 -10.83 -4.67 7.63
C TYR A 235 -9.72 -3.76 7.12
N ILE A 236 -8.73 -4.33 6.46
CA ILE A 236 -7.68 -3.62 5.74
C ILE A 236 -7.61 -4.13 4.29
N ALA A 237 -7.02 -3.32 3.40
CA ALA A 237 -6.83 -3.66 1.99
C ALA A 237 -5.42 -3.29 1.53
N ARG A 238 -4.87 -4.03 0.54
CA ARG A 238 -3.58 -3.71 -0.10
C ARG A 238 -3.79 -2.77 -1.27
N GLU A 239 -2.95 -1.74 -1.34
CA GLU A 239 -2.79 -0.89 -2.51
C GLU A 239 -1.30 -0.83 -2.87
N GLY A 240 -0.88 -1.61 -3.85
CA GLY A 240 0.53 -1.82 -4.14
C GLY A 240 1.25 -2.49 -2.97
N ARG A 241 2.11 -1.75 -2.29
CA ARG A 241 2.84 -2.18 -1.09
C ARG A 241 2.16 -1.73 0.21
N ASP A 242 1.28 -0.74 0.13
CA ASP A 242 0.70 -0.08 1.28
C ASP A 242 -0.54 -0.83 1.77
N LEU A 243 -0.74 -0.79 3.08
CA LEU A 243 -1.93 -1.25 3.76
C LEU A 243 -2.82 -0.05 4.10
N ASN A 244 -4.07 -0.12 3.71
CA ASN A 244 -5.07 0.89 3.97
C ASN A 244 -6.20 0.30 4.81
N VAL A 245 -6.64 1.05 5.82
CA VAL A 245 -7.86 0.71 6.57
C VAL A 245 -9.06 0.91 5.66
N THR A 246 -10.01 -0.02 5.68
CA THR A 246 -11.27 0.10 4.95
C THR A 246 -12.34 0.79 5.80
N GLY A 247 -13.44 1.22 5.18
CA GLY A 247 -14.58 1.76 5.93
C GLY A 247 -15.12 0.78 6.98
N LYS A 248 -15.08 -0.54 6.70
CA LYS A 248 -15.42 -1.58 7.68
C LYS A 248 -14.45 -1.58 8.88
N GLY A 249 -13.16 -1.39 8.63
CA GLY A 249 -12.14 -1.33 9.68
C GLY A 249 -12.30 -0.10 10.55
N LEU A 250 -12.53 1.07 9.95
CA LEU A 250 -12.81 2.31 10.68
C LEU A 250 -14.06 2.17 11.56
N ARG A 251 -15.16 1.66 10.99
CA ARG A 251 -16.41 1.50 11.74
C ARG A 251 -16.26 0.57 12.95
N LEU A 252 -15.41 -0.46 12.87
CA LEU A 252 -15.13 -1.32 14.02
C LEU A 252 -14.47 -0.55 15.17
N ILE A 253 -13.49 0.30 14.85
CA ILE A 253 -12.81 1.11 15.87
C ILE A 253 -13.76 2.16 16.46
N GLU A 254 -14.49 2.89 15.61
CA GLU A 254 -15.51 3.84 16.03
C GLU A 254 -16.53 3.19 16.97
N LEU A 255 -16.99 1.98 16.66
CA LEU A 255 -17.93 1.23 17.49
C LEU A 255 -17.35 0.91 18.87
N CYS A 256 -16.08 0.50 18.95
CA CYS A 256 -15.41 0.27 20.22
C CYS A 256 -15.30 1.57 21.05
N GLU A 257 -15.05 2.69 20.39
CA GLU A 257 -15.00 4.01 21.04
C GLU A 257 -16.38 4.46 21.54
N GLU A 258 -17.43 4.33 20.70
CA GLU A 258 -18.82 4.63 21.07
C GLU A 258 -19.30 3.81 22.28
N MET A 259 -18.92 2.54 22.35
CA MET A 259 -19.19 1.65 23.48
C MET A 259 -18.25 1.89 24.68
N GLN A 260 -17.29 2.80 24.57
CA GLN A 260 -16.28 3.09 25.61
C GLN A 260 -15.44 1.85 26.01
N ILE A 261 -15.08 1.01 25.02
CA ILE A 261 -14.23 -0.17 25.20
C ILE A 261 -12.84 0.14 24.63
N LYS A 262 -12.19 1.18 25.17
CA LYS A 262 -10.88 1.66 24.69
C LYS A 262 -9.77 0.61 24.82
N GLN A 263 -9.90 -0.31 25.77
CA GLN A 263 -8.91 -1.37 26.00
C GLN A 263 -8.71 -2.26 24.76
N LEU A 264 -9.78 -2.50 23.98
CA LEU A 264 -9.68 -3.31 22.75
C LEU A 264 -9.04 -2.57 21.57
N THR A 265 -8.85 -1.26 21.66
CA THR A 265 -8.24 -0.42 20.61
C THR A 265 -6.82 0.06 20.94
N SER A 266 -6.28 -0.37 22.09
CA SER A 266 -4.96 0.02 22.59
C SER A 266 -4.08 -1.19 22.85
N PRO A 267 -2.76 -1.12 22.64
CA PRO A 267 -1.83 -2.16 23.06
C PRO A 267 -1.68 -2.27 24.58
N SER A 268 -2.14 -1.27 25.35
CA SER A 268 -1.99 -1.20 26.81
C SER A 268 -2.62 -2.39 27.54
N MET A 269 -3.76 -2.91 27.07
CA MET A 269 -4.39 -4.08 27.66
C MET A 269 -3.49 -5.32 27.57
N THR A 270 -2.85 -5.53 26.41
CA THR A 270 -1.90 -6.63 26.26
C THR A 270 -0.69 -6.45 27.19
N GLY A 271 -0.19 -5.22 27.33
CA GLY A 271 0.89 -4.89 28.27
C GLY A 271 0.51 -5.18 29.72
N ASP A 272 -0.68 -4.78 30.16
CA ASP A 272 -1.20 -5.03 31.50
C ASP A 272 -1.29 -6.55 31.79
N TRP A 273 -1.85 -7.31 30.85
CA TRP A 273 -1.95 -8.76 31.04
C TRP A 273 -0.59 -9.46 31.04
N GLU A 274 0.35 -9.04 30.19
CA GLU A 274 1.73 -9.58 30.21
C GLU A 274 2.45 -9.24 31.51
N ALA A 275 2.30 -8.01 32.03
CA ALA A 275 2.85 -7.62 33.33
C ALA A 275 2.27 -8.48 34.47
N LYS A 276 0.95 -8.74 34.47
CA LYS A 276 0.28 -9.60 35.44
C LYS A 276 0.71 -11.06 35.33
N LEU A 277 0.90 -11.58 34.12
CA LEU A 277 1.44 -12.93 33.90
C LEU A 277 2.87 -13.06 34.46
N ASN A 278 3.71 -12.06 34.26
CA ASN A 278 5.05 -12.04 34.85
C ASN A 278 4.99 -11.99 36.39
N LYS A 279 4.07 -11.23 36.97
CA LYS A 279 3.82 -11.23 38.43
C LYS A 279 3.32 -12.59 38.92
N MET A 280 2.47 -13.26 38.14
CA MET A 280 1.97 -14.59 38.46
C MET A 280 3.09 -15.65 38.43
N GLU A 281 4.01 -15.56 37.45
CA GLU A 281 5.20 -16.41 37.36
C GLU A 281 6.09 -16.28 38.62
N ARG A 282 6.19 -15.08 39.20
CA ARG A 282 6.91 -14.81 40.46
C ARG A 282 6.11 -15.18 41.69
N GLY A 283 4.87 -15.63 41.58
CA GLY A 283 3.99 -15.96 42.69
C GLY A 283 3.36 -14.76 43.40
N GLU A 284 3.46 -13.56 42.85
CA GLU A 284 2.93 -12.31 43.43
C GLU A 284 1.39 -12.19 43.21
N ILE A 285 0.86 -12.82 42.17
CA ILE A 285 -0.57 -12.86 41.85
C ILE A 285 -1.01 -14.31 41.66
N GLN A 286 -2.19 -14.63 42.19
CA GLN A 286 -2.79 -15.97 42.04
C GLN A 286 -3.54 -16.06 40.70
N ARG A 287 -3.47 -17.25 40.07
CA ARG A 287 -4.14 -17.55 38.82
C ARG A 287 -5.63 -17.23 38.84
N ASP A 288 -6.33 -17.61 39.93
CA ASP A 288 -7.77 -17.45 40.03
C ASP A 288 -8.19 -15.97 40.11
N ALA A 289 -7.38 -15.13 40.78
CA ALA A 289 -7.59 -13.68 40.81
C ALA A 289 -7.46 -13.07 39.40
N PHE A 290 -6.43 -13.47 38.62
CA PHE A 290 -6.24 -13.03 37.25
C PHE A 290 -7.39 -13.49 36.32
N MET A 291 -7.82 -14.76 36.46
CA MET A 291 -8.95 -15.27 35.66
C MET A 291 -10.28 -14.58 36.00
N GLN A 292 -10.50 -14.23 37.28
CA GLN A 292 -11.67 -13.47 37.68
C GLN A 292 -11.69 -12.07 37.08
N GLU A 293 -10.55 -11.41 36.99
CA GLU A 293 -10.44 -10.11 36.33
C GLU A 293 -10.79 -10.19 34.84
N ILE A 294 -10.29 -11.21 34.12
CA ILE A 294 -10.63 -11.44 32.71
C ILE A 294 -12.13 -11.69 32.55
N ALA A 295 -12.74 -12.48 33.44
CA ALA A 295 -14.17 -12.75 33.40
C ALA A 295 -14.99 -11.46 33.59
N THR A 296 -14.63 -10.65 34.60
CA THR A 296 -15.26 -9.35 34.88
C THR A 296 -15.13 -8.39 33.70
N PHE A 297 -13.93 -8.29 33.10
CA PHE A 297 -13.71 -7.49 31.91
C PHE A 297 -14.59 -7.96 30.73
N THR A 298 -14.68 -9.27 30.53
CA THR A 298 -15.49 -9.85 29.46
C THR A 298 -16.98 -9.54 29.66
N GLU A 299 -17.49 -9.68 30.88
CA GLU A 299 -18.86 -9.31 31.24
C GLU A 299 -19.15 -7.83 31.00
N ASP A 300 -18.23 -6.93 31.36
CA ASP A 300 -18.34 -5.49 31.12
C ASP A 300 -18.44 -5.19 29.62
N VAL A 301 -17.55 -5.79 28.80
CA VAL A 301 -17.59 -5.63 27.33
C VAL A 301 -18.92 -6.11 26.74
N VAL A 302 -19.41 -7.28 27.18
CA VAL A 302 -20.69 -7.82 26.71
C VAL A 302 -21.87 -6.92 27.12
N ASN A 303 -21.87 -6.43 28.36
CA ASN A 303 -22.93 -5.56 28.87
C ASN A 303 -22.93 -4.20 28.12
N LYS A 304 -21.77 -3.59 27.91
CA LYS A 304 -21.63 -2.36 27.10
C LYS A 304 -22.15 -2.56 25.68
N ALA A 305 -21.77 -3.68 25.04
CA ALA A 305 -22.25 -4.00 23.70
C ALA A 305 -23.77 -4.20 23.67
N ARG A 306 -24.33 -4.90 24.66
CA ARG A 306 -25.78 -5.09 24.78
C ARG A 306 -26.52 -3.77 24.97
N THR A 307 -26.08 -2.93 25.92
CA THR A 307 -26.67 -1.61 26.18
C THR A 307 -26.59 -0.72 24.94
N HIS A 308 -25.46 -0.72 24.22
CA HIS A 308 -25.32 0.03 22.99
C HIS A 308 -26.31 -0.45 21.91
N MET A 309 -26.48 -1.76 21.76
CA MET A 309 -27.44 -2.34 20.84
C MET A 309 -28.89 -1.99 21.22
N GLU A 310 -29.24 -2.02 22.52
CA GLU A 310 -30.55 -1.58 23.01
C GLU A 310 -30.83 -0.11 22.70
N ILE A 311 -29.84 0.77 22.88
CA ILE A 311 -29.93 2.18 22.50
C ILE A 311 -30.20 2.31 20.99
N LEU A 312 -29.47 1.57 20.15
CA LEU A 312 -29.65 1.61 18.70
C LEU A 312 -31.02 1.07 18.27
N VAL A 313 -31.48 -0.03 18.87
CA VAL A 313 -32.78 -0.65 18.55
C VAL A 313 -33.94 0.23 19.01
N ASN A 314 -33.83 0.84 20.20
CA ASN A 314 -34.87 1.69 20.76
C ASN A 314 -34.83 3.14 20.26
N ARG A 315 -33.83 3.48 19.44
CA ARG A 315 -33.73 4.82 18.86
C ARG A 315 -34.84 5.02 17.83
N THR A 316 -35.83 5.79 18.18
CA THR A 316 -36.93 6.18 17.28
C THR A 316 -36.46 7.34 16.40
N PHE A 317 -36.54 7.13 15.11
CA PHE A 317 -36.35 8.21 14.14
C PHE A 317 -37.72 8.66 13.63
N PRO A 318 -37.97 9.95 13.47
CA PRO A 318 -39.18 10.40 12.79
C PRO A 318 -39.19 9.84 11.36
N ASP A 319 -40.40 9.64 10.83
CA ASP A 319 -40.52 9.26 9.43
C ASP A 319 -39.94 10.35 8.52
N LEU A 320 -39.32 9.94 7.42
CA LEU A 320 -38.89 10.86 6.39
C LEU A 320 -40.11 11.27 5.55
N GLU A 321 -40.41 12.55 5.53
CA GLU A 321 -41.51 13.16 4.75
C GLU A 321 -41.13 13.18 3.25
N CYS A 322 -41.13 12.01 2.64
CA CYS A 322 -40.74 11.84 1.25
C CYS A 322 -41.46 10.63 0.67
N ALA A 323 -41.98 10.77 -0.56
CA ALA A 323 -42.60 9.66 -1.27
C ALA A 323 -41.59 8.55 -1.62
N CYS A 324 -42.00 7.31 -1.45
CA CYS A 324 -41.17 6.16 -1.81
C CYS A 324 -40.91 6.13 -3.33
N PRO A 325 -39.66 6.10 -3.78
CA PRO A 325 -39.33 6.07 -5.23
C PRO A 325 -39.83 4.80 -5.97
N ALA A 326 -40.14 3.75 -5.19
CA ALA A 326 -40.56 2.47 -5.74
C ALA A 326 -42.09 2.33 -5.86
N CYS A 327 -42.86 2.72 -4.82
CA CYS A 327 -44.31 2.48 -4.78
C CYS A 327 -45.15 3.75 -4.55
N GLY A 328 -44.52 4.91 -4.32
CA GLY A 328 -45.20 6.18 -4.11
C GLY A 328 -45.80 6.36 -2.70
N ALA A 329 -45.58 5.46 -1.74
CA ALA A 329 -46.04 5.64 -0.35
C ALA A 329 -45.55 6.97 0.22
N ALA A 330 -46.39 7.71 0.95
CA ALA A 330 -46.16 9.11 1.30
C ALA A 330 -44.98 9.34 2.27
N ARG A 331 -44.55 8.31 3.01
CA ARG A 331 -43.49 8.42 4.04
C ARG A 331 -42.59 7.21 4.03
N LEU A 332 -41.32 7.44 4.34
CA LEU A 332 -40.33 6.38 4.51
C LEU A 332 -39.97 6.23 5.98
N LYS A 333 -39.90 5.00 6.45
CA LYS A 333 -39.35 4.67 7.78
C LYS A 333 -37.86 4.93 7.80
N GLN A 334 -37.41 5.54 8.90
CA GLN A 334 -35.99 5.68 9.19
C GLN A 334 -35.57 4.68 10.27
N THR A 335 -34.40 4.07 10.07
CA THR A 335 -33.65 3.36 11.10
C THR A 335 -32.30 4.04 11.31
N ASP A 336 -31.47 3.56 12.21
CA ASP A 336 -30.10 4.08 12.35
C ASP A 336 -29.28 3.89 11.05
N ALA A 337 -29.51 2.81 10.34
CA ALA A 337 -28.69 2.40 9.20
C ALA A 337 -29.33 2.67 7.83
N THR A 338 -30.66 2.77 7.74
CA THR A 338 -31.37 2.73 6.46
C THR A 338 -32.59 3.65 6.41
N TYR A 339 -32.97 4.02 5.20
CA TYR A 339 -34.29 4.51 4.81
C TYR A 339 -35.06 3.38 4.15
N GLU A 340 -36.28 3.06 4.59
CA GLU A 340 -37.06 1.90 4.15
C GLU A 340 -38.51 2.27 3.88
N CYS A 341 -39.12 1.61 2.89
CA CYS A 341 -40.59 1.73 2.71
C CYS A 341 -41.33 1.05 3.84
N ARG A 342 -42.50 1.59 4.23
CA ARG A 342 -43.40 0.96 5.23
C ARG A 342 -44.32 -0.10 4.66
N GLU A 343 -44.54 -0.08 3.34
CA GLU A 343 -45.43 -1.00 2.66
C GLU A 343 -44.81 -2.42 2.62
N GLN A 344 -45.56 -3.42 3.06
CA GLN A 344 -45.08 -4.80 3.19
C GLN A 344 -44.61 -5.41 1.86
N GLU A 345 -45.22 -5.01 0.74
CA GLU A 345 -44.90 -5.52 -0.59
C GLU A 345 -43.80 -4.70 -1.29
N CYS A 346 -43.28 -3.65 -0.65
CA CYS A 346 -42.27 -2.79 -1.21
C CYS A 346 -40.89 -3.04 -0.57
N ASP A 347 -39.94 -3.47 -1.35
CA ASP A 347 -38.59 -3.79 -0.88
C ASP A 347 -37.60 -2.60 -0.98
N PHE A 348 -38.12 -1.35 -1.12
CA PHE A 348 -37.28 -0.18 -1.17
C PHE A 348 -36.51 0.00 0.13
N ARG A 349 -35.17 -0.02 0.00
CA ARG A 349 -34.26 0.13 1.13
C ARG A 349 -32.94 0.73 0.67
N ILE A 350 -32.53 1.85 1.25
CA ILE A 350 -31.25 2.51 0.96
C ILE A 350 -30.47 2.74 2.26
N SER A 351 -29.18 2.48 2.23
CA SER A 351 -28.30 2.74 3.38
C SER A 351 -28.13 4.23 3.63
N LYS A 352 -28.14 4.65 4.90
CA LYS A 352 -27.75 6.00 5.32
C LYS A 352 -26.26 6.27 5.15
N HIS A 353 -25.42 5.23 5.14
CA HIS A 353 -23.98 5.34 4.95
C HIS A 353 -23.60 4.81 3.57
N ILE A 354 -23.06 5.70 2.74
CA ILE A 354 -22.63 5.40 1.38
C ILE A 354 -21.14 5.73 1.27
N ALA A 355 -20.31 4.73 1.03
CA ALA A 355 -18.85 4.87 0.94
C ALA A 355 -18.24 5.72 2.07
N GLY A 356 -18.62 5.45 3.33
CA GLY A 356 -18.10 6.12 4.52
C GLY A 356 -18.77 7.47 4.84
N ARG A 357 -19.56 8.04 3.94
CA ARG A 357 -20.30 9.30 4.15
C ARG A 357 -21.73 9.02 4.59
N LYS A 358 -22.20 9.72 5.62
CA LYS A 358 -23.59 9.66 6.04
C LYS A 358 -24.44 10.60 5.18
N LEU A 359 -25.50 10.07 4.61
CA LEU A 359 -26.50 10.84 3.86
C LEU A 359 -27.40 11.58 4.86
N SER A 360 -27.48 12.90 4.76
CA SER A 360 -28.40 13.71 5.57
C SER A 360 -29.86 13.49 5.16
N GLU A 361 -30.80 13.89 6.00
CA GLU A 361 -32.23 13.77 5.68
C GLU A 361 -32.62 14.62 4.46
N SER A 362 -32.08 15.82 4.33
CA SER A 362 -32.33 16.69 3.17
C SER A 362 -31.78 16.10 1.88
N GLU A 363 -30.57 15.56 1.91
CA GLU A 363 -29.97 14.86 0.76
C GLU A 363 -30.76 13.59 0.41
N ALA A 364 -31.26 12.85 1.41
CA ALA A 364 -32.09 11.69 1.17
C ALA A 364 -33.41 12.07 0.49
N VAL A 365 -34.08 13.13 0.95
CA VAL A 365 -35.31 13.65 0.32
C VAL A 365 -35.03 14.06 -1.12
N GLU A 366 -33.96 14.81 -1.37
CA GLU A 366 -33.57 15.21 -2.73
C GLU A 366 -33.29 14.00 -3.61
N LEU A 367 -32.46 13.03 -3.13
CA LEU A 367 -32.13 11.82 -3.87
C LEU A 367 -33.36 10.99 -4.21
N PHE A 368 -34.30 10.85 -3.28
CA PHE A 368 -35.49 10.03 -3.49
C PHE A 368 -36.51 10.71 -4.40
N SER A 369 -36.54 12.04 -4.40
CA SER A 369 -37.44 12.83 -5.24
C SER A 369 -36.92 12.99 -6.65
N THR A 370 -35.64 13.33 -6.82
CA THR A 370 -35.02 13.64 -8.11
C THR A 370 -34.28 12.45 -8.73
N LYS A 371 -34.02 11.40 -7.94
CA LYS A 371 -33.16 10.26 -8.24
C LYS A 371 -31.69 10.61 -8.48
N LYS A 372 -31.28 11.85 -8.24
CA LYS A 372 -29.91 12.33 -8.41
C LYS A 372 -29.52 13.29 -7.31
N LEU A 373 -28.26 13.29 -6.91
CA LEU A 373 -27.62 14.33 -6.13
C LEU A 373 -26.43 14.89 -6.89
N PRO A 374 -26.12 16.20 -6.74
CA PRO A 374 -24.96 16.82 -7.35
C PRO A 374 -23.66 16.17 -6.84
N GLU A 375 -22.54 16.61 -7.38
CA GLU A 375 -21.24 16.20 -6.87
C GLU A 375 -21.07 16.62 -5.41
N MET A 376 -20.70 15.67 -4.56
CA MET A 376 -20.51 15.85 -3.13
C MET A 376 -19.18 15.26 -2.69
N ASP A 377 -18.55 15.94 -1.75
CA ASP A 377 -17.32 15.50 -1.08
C ASP A 377 -17.59 14.51 0.06
N GLY A 378 -16.51 13.93 0.60
CA GLY A 378 -16.55 13.13 1.82
C GLY A 378 -16.80 11.66 1.62
N TYR A 379 -16.87 11.17 0.41
CA TYR A 379 -16.86 9.73 0.12
C TYR A 379 -15.47 9.14 0.30
N LEU A 380 -15.41 7.90 0.74
CA LEU A 380 -14.17 7.15 0.92
C LEU A 380 -14.18 5.92 0.01
N SER A 381 -13.14 5.79 -0.82
CA SER A 381 -12.95 4.60 -1.64
C SER A 381 -12.70 3.36 -0.77
N ARG A 382 -12.72 2.17 -1.36
CA ARG A 382 -12.36 0.92 -0.67
C ARG A 382 -10.96 0.93 -0.03
N PHE A 383 -10.12 1.89 -0.40
CA PHE A 383 -8.77 2.10 0.13
C PHE A 383 -8.70 3.30 1.09
N ASN A 384 -9.86 3.78 1.56
CA ASN A 384 -9.97 4.93 2.46
C ASN A 384 -9.38 6.23 1.89
N LYS A 385 -9.42 6.39 0.56
CA LYS A 385 -9.05 7.63 -0.10
C LYS A 385 -10.29 8.48 -0.30
N PRO A 386 -10.27 9.76 0.08
CA PRO A 386 -11.39 10.66 -0.18
C PRO A 386 -11.58 10.84 -1.69
N PHE A 387 -12.83 10.93 -2.11
CA PHE A 387 -13.21 11.28 -3.47
C PHE A 387 -14.54 12.02 -3.47
N SER A 388 -14.80 12.78 -4.53
CA SER A 388 -16.05 13.47 -4.80
C SER A 388 -16.77 12.77 -5.95
N ALA A 389 -18.08 12.71 -5.90
CA ALA A 389 -18.91 12.18 -6.97
C ALA A 389 -20.36 12.63 -6.80
N ALA A 390 -21.09 12.71 -7.89
CA ALA A 390 -22.53 12.78 -7.88
C ALA A 390 -23.12 11.39 -7.55
N LEU A 391 -24.32 11.36 -6.99
CA LEU A 391 -24.98 10.11 -6.60
C LEU A 391 -26.29 9.95 -7.36
N GLU A 392 -26.48 8.77 -7.92
CA GLU A 392 -27.69 8.42 -8.66
C GLU A 392 -28.41 7.22 -8.02
N LEU A 393 -29.73 7.33 -7.88
CA LEU A 393 -30.58 6.24 -7.38
C LEU A 393 -31.09 5.41 -8.56
N VAL A 394 -30.64 4.17 -8.66
CA VAL A 394 -30.98 3.27 -9.76
C VAL A 394 -31.55 1.95 -9.28
N GLN A 395 -32.35 1.31 -10.13
CA GLN A 395 -32.82 -0.04 -9.89
C GLN A 395 -31.92 -1.04 -10.60
N ASN A 396 -31.48 -2.07 -9.91
CA ASN A 396 -30.60 -3.08 -10.49
C ASN A 396 -31.41 -3.92 -11.50
N VAL A 397 -30.94 -4.02 -12.75
CA VAL A 397 -31.54 -4.90 -13.76
C VAL A 397 -30.56 -6.05 -13.99
N THR A 398 -31.03 -7.28 -13.82
CA THR A 398 -30.20 -8.46 -14.09
C THR A 398 -29.96 -8.64 -15.58
N LYS A 399 -28.92 -9.39 -15.96
CA LYS A 399 -28.64 -9.72 -17.39
C LYS A 399 -29.81 -10.42 -18.11
N THR A 400 -30.78 -10.94 -17.36
CA THR A 400 -32.01 -11.59 -17.87
C THR A 400 -33.20 -10.64 -17.91
N GLY A 401 -33.01 -9.33 -17.68
CA GLY A 401 -34.08 -8.33 -17.68
C GLY A 401 -34.94 -8.30 -16.41
N LYS A 402 -34.64 -9.10 -15.39
CA LYS A 402 -35.40 -9.08 -14.14
C LYS A 402 -35.01 -7.84 -13.33
N ILE A 403 -36.01 -7.07 -12.94
CA ILE A 403 -35.88 -5.89 -12.09
C ILE A 403 -35.46 -6.35 -10.68
N GLY A 404 -34.38 -5.80 -10.15
CA GLY A 404 -33.83 -6.12 -8.82
C GLY A 404 -33.96 -4.94 -7.85
N LYS A 405 -33.20 -5.01 -6.77
CA LYS A 405 -33.26 -4.03 -5.68
C LYS A 405 -32.74 -2.66 -6.09
N TRP A 406 -33.25 -1.63 -5.42
CA TRP A 406 -32.74 -0.28 -5.52
C TRP A 406 -31.33 -0.17 -4.93
N LYS A 407 -30.48 0.64 -5.55
CA LYS A 407 -29.13 0.92 -5.11
C LYS A 407 -28.70 2.33 -5.53
N THR A 408 -27.66 2.82 -4.91
CA THR A 408 -26.99 4.05 -5.31
C THR A 408 -25.77 3.74 -6.18
N ASN A 409 -25.58 4.51 -7.24
CA ASN A 409 -24.38 4.50 -8.08
C ASN A 409 -23.67 5.85 -7.96
N PHE A 410 -22.33 5.82 -8.01
CA PHE A 410 -21.53 7.02 -8.17
C PHE A 410 -21.47 7.39 -9.64
N VAL A 411 -21.65 8.67 -9.92
CA VAL A 411 -21.48 9.28 -11.23
C VAL A 411 -20.34 10.28 -11.11
N PHE A 412 -19.31 10.10 -11.89
CA PHE A 412 -18.17 11.01 -11.92
C PHE A 412 -18.37 12.03 -13.05
N GLU A 413 -17.75 13.21 -12.93
CA GLU A 413 -17.85 14.24 -13.97
C GLU A 413 -17.50 13.71 -15.37
N ASP A 414 -16.55 12.77 -15.44
CA ASP A 414 -16.16 12.11 -16.69
C ASP A 414 -17.26 11.19 -17.27
N ASP A 415 -18.23 10.75 -16.44
CA ASP A 415 -19.33 9.87 -16.85
C ASP A 415 -20.60 10.66 -17.23
N LEU A 416 -20.71 11.93 -16.82
CA LEU A 416 -21.89 12.78 -17.09
C LEU A 416 -22.05 13.12 -18.57
N ASP A 417 -20.95 13.09 -19.35
CA ASP A 417 -20.97 13.36 -20.79
C ASP A 417 -21.27 12.10 -21.65
N SER A 418 -21.60 10.96 -21.05
CA SER A 418 -21.72 9.67 -21.77
C SER A 418 -23.09 9.39 -22.38
N ALA A 419 -24.08 10.22 -22.16
CA ALA A 419 -25.46 9.99 -22.64
C ALA A 419 -26.09 11.20 -23.36
N ASP A 420 -25.36 12.31 -23.51
CA ASP A 420 -25.97 13.52 -24.04
C ASP A 420 -25.84 13.67 -25.56
N GLU A 421 -26.92 14.13 -26.11
CA GLU A 421 -27.13 14.48 -27.51
C GLU A 421 -25.93 15.26 -28.06
N LEU A 422 -25.07 14.54 -28.79
CA LEU A 422 -24.03 15.17 -29.58
C LEU A 422 -24.69 16.11 -30.58
N THR A 423 -24.40 17.38 -30.48
CA THR A 423 -24.98 18.42 -31.36
C THR A 423 -24.22 18.51 -32.68
N GLU A 424 -24.85 19.02 -33.73
CA GLU A 424 -24.19 19.18 -35.03
C GLU A 424 -22.98 20.12 -34.97
N ASP A 425 -22.96 21.08 -34.04
CA ASP A 425 -21.83 22.02 -33.88
C ASP A 425 -20.59 21.33 -33.30
N GLN A 426 -20.75 20.17 -32.65
CA GLN A 426 -19.66 19.35 -32.11
C GLN A 426 -19.10 18.35 -33.13
N LEU A 427 -19.76 18.21 -34.27
CA LEU A 427 -19.29 17.38 -35.39
C LEU A 427 -18.08 18.05 -36.03
N LEU A 428 -16.89 17.48 -35.85
CA LEU A 428 -15.68 17.97 -36.46
C LEU A 428 -15.64 17.58 -37.96
N LYS A 429 -15.83 16.31 -38.25
CA LYS A 429 -15.84 15.73 -39.60
C LYS A 429 -16.27 14.27 -39.63
N SER A 430 -16.48 13.73 -40.84
CA SER A 430 -16.52 12.27 -41.04
C SER A 430 -15.12 11.74 -41.31
N ILE A 431 -14.81 10.57 -40.74
CA ILE A 431 -13.53 9.87 -40.90
C ILE A 431 -13.77 8.41 -41.26
N THR A 432 -12.86 7.84 -42.05
CA THR A 432 -12.84 6.39 -42.27
C THR A 432 -11.87 5.75 -41.28
N LEU A 433 -12.36 4.88 -40.43
CA LEU A 433 -11.56 4.18 -39.43
C LEU A 433 -10.64 3.14 -40.07
N GLN A 434 -9.59 2.70 -39.37
CA GLN A 434 -8.65 1.69 -39.85
C GLN A 434 -9.35 0.38 -40.29
N ASN A 435 -10.47 0.03 -39.68
CA ASN A 435 -11.26 -1.15 -40.02
C ASN A 435 -12.20 -0.95 -41.22
N GLY A 436 -12.13 0.20 -41.89
CA GLY A 436 -12.93 0.55 -43.07
C GLY A 436 -14.34 1.08 -42.77
N LEU A 437 -14.69 1.33 -41.53
CA LEU A 437 -15.97 1.91 -41.13
C LEU A 437 -15.93 3.43 -41.30
N ASP A 438 -16.89 3.98 -42.05
CA ASP A 438 -17.12 5.44 -42.09
C ASP A 438 -17.89 5.86 -40.84
N ALA A 439 -17.37 6.83 -40.11
CA ALA A 439 -17.90 7.25 -38.82
C ALA A 439 -17.84 8.77 -38.65
N LYS A 440 -18.80 9.31 -37.93
CA LYS A 440 -18.80 10.71 -37.50
C LYS A 440 -17.89 10.91 -36.31
N PHE A 441 -16.98 11.89 -36.39
CA PHE A 441 -16.03 12.25 -35.37
C PHE A 441 -16.42 13.55 -34.69
N TYR A 442 -16.81 13.47 -33.44
CA TYR A 442 -17.25 14.60 -32.61
C TYR A 442 -16.21 14.97 -31.59
N VAL A 443 -16.15 16.26 -31.25
CA VAL A 443 -15.23 16.80 -30.25
C VAL A 443 -16.02 17.65 -29.25
N THR A 444 -16.09 17.24 -28.02
CA THR A 444 -16.62 18.02 -26.90
C THR A 444 -15.49 18.69 -26.12
N ASP A 445 -15.79 19.49 -25.11
CA ASP A 445 -14.76 20.11 -24.26
C ASP A 445 -13.88 19.08 -23.52
N LYS A 446 -14.42 17.90 -23.19
CA LYS A 446 -13.77 16.88 -22.38
C LYS A 446 -13.35 15.62 -23.12
N ALA A 447 -13.93 15.33 -24.28
CA ALA A 447 -13.74 14.05 -24.95
C ALA A 447 -13.87 14.12 -26.48
N TYR A 448 -13.36 13.09 -27.14
CA TYR A 448 -13.58 12.74 -28.54
C TYR A 448 -14.60 11.61 -28.62
N HIS A 449 -15.57 11.69 -29.49
CA HIS A 449 -16.63 10.70 -29.63
C HIS A 449 -16.72 10.17 -31.07
N VAL A 450 -16.88 8.86 -31.18
CA VAL A 450 -17.16 8.17 -32.45
C VAL A 450 -18.35 7.23 -32.21
N PRO A 451 -19.60 7.75 -32.28
CA PRO A 451 -20.81 6.98 -31.94
C PRO A 451 -21.04 5.78 -32.83
N ASP A 452 -20.61 5.88 -34.10
CA ASP A 452 -20.75 4.81 -35.07
C ASP A 452 -19.79 3.64 -34.84
N PHE A 453 -18.70 3.87 -34.10
CA PHE A 453 -17.75 2.84 -33.71
C PHE A 453 -18.17 2.21 -32.39
N LYS A 454 -18.64 0.96 -32.42
CA LYS A 454 -19.22 0.20 -31.33
C LYS A 454 -18.43 -1.09 -31.02
N PRO A 455 -17.23 -0.99 -30.47
CA PRO A 455 -16.45 -2.17 -30.13
C PRO A 455 -17.05 -2.91 -28.95
N LYS A 456 -16.58 -4.14 -28.69
CA LYS A 456 -17.15 -5.06 -27.69
C LYS A 456 -17.28 -4.46 -26.28
N ASP A 457 -16.32 -3.64 -25.86
CA ASP A 457 -16.29 -3.04 -24.50
C ASP A 457 -16.96 -1.65 -24.47
N SER A 458 -17.47 -1.14 -25.62
CA SER A 458 -18.19 0.16 -25.76
C SER A 458 -19.35 0.05 -26.75
N PRO A 459 -20.41 -0.70 -26.42
CA PRO A 459 -21.51 -1.02 -27.34
C PRO A 459 -22.39 0.20 -27.72
N ASP A 460 -22.37 1.25 -26.92
CA ASP A 460 -23.15 2.48 -27.13
C ASP A 460 -22.40 3.54 -27.92
N GLY A 461 -21.18 3.24 -28.38
CA GLY A 461 -20.29 4.13 -29.12
C GLY A 461 -18.96 4.34 -28.38
N PHE A 462 -17.93 4.68 -29.13
CA PHE A 462 -16.59 4.85 -28.57
C PHE A 462 -16.34 6.30 -28.13
N ARG A 463 -15.79 6.44 -26.91
CA ARG A 463 -15.42 7.73 -26.31
C ARG A 463 -13.97 7.69 -25.85
N LEU A 464 -13.23 8.76 -26.08
CA LEU A 464 -11.86 8.94 -25.64
C LEU A 464 -11.71 10.29 -24.93
N GLY A 465 -11.37 10.31 -23.66
CA GLY A 465 -11.11 11.54 -22.91
C GLY A 465 -9.94 12.33 -23.51
N LYS A 466 -10.04 13.67 -23.53
CA LYS A 466 -8.97 14.55 -24.03
C LYS A 466 -7.67 14.42 -23.24
N THR A 467 -7.71 13.96 -22.00
CA THR A 467 -6.52 13.82 -21.15
C THR A 467 -6.27 12.36 -20.78
N ILE A 468 -5.11 11.84 -21.14
CA ILE A 468 -4.64 10.51 -20.74
C ILE A 468 -3.34 10.63 -19.95
N LEU A 469 -3.29 10.10 -18.73
CA LEU A 469 -2.10 10.14 -17.84
C LEU A 469 -1.48 11.54 -17.75
N GLN A 470 -2.31 12.56 -17.53
CA GLN A 470 -1.96 13.98 -17.42
C GLN A 470 -1.46 14.63 -18.75
N LYS A 471 -1.50 13.91 -19.85
CA LYS A 471 -1.19 14.43 -21.19
C LYS A 471 -2.50 14.76 -21.89
N GLU A 472 -2.68 16.00 -22.27
CA GLU A 472 -3.76 16.42 -23.16
C GLU A 472 -3.46 15.96 -24.59
N LEU A 473 -4.45 15.35 -25.24
CA LEU A 473 -4.35 14.81 -26.59
C LEU A 473 -4.81 15.86 -27.60
N GLU A 474 -4.00 16.07 -28.62
CA GLU A 474 -4.35 16.93 -29.75
C GLU A 474 -5.27 16.19 -30.73
N THR A 475 -6.20 16.90 -31.31
CA THR A 475 -7.22 16.36 -32.25
C THR A 475 -6.60 15.58 -33.41
N ASP A 476 -5.52 16.08 -34.00
CA ASP A 476 -4.82 15.43 -35.12
C ASP A 476 -4.20 14.09 -34.74
N ALA A 477 -3.70 13.99 -33.49
CA ALA A 477 -3.13 12.75 -32.98
C ALA A 477 -4.22 11.70 -32.71
N VAL A 478 -5.39 12.13 -32.25
CA VAL A 478 -6.55 11.26 -32.01
C VAL A 478 -7.18 10.82 -33.30
N GLU A 479 -7.24 11.69 -34.32
CA GLU A 479 -7.68 11.30 -35.63
C GLU A 479 -6.83 10.17 -36.24
N LYS A 480 -5.49 10.29 -36.16
CA LYS A 480 -4.59 9.22 -36.60
C LYS A 480 -4.78 7.93 -35.81
N LEU A 481 -5.11 8.04 -34.53
CA LEU A 481 -5.44 6.87 -33.71
C LEU A 481 -6.64 6.11 -34.29
N PHE A 482 -7.65 6.81 -34.78
CA PHE A 482 -8.83 6.18 -35.36
C PHE A 482 -8.60 5.73 -36.82
N THR A 483 -7.88 6.50 -37.62
CA THR A 483 -7.69 6.21 -39.06
C THR A 483 -6.54 5.23 -39.30
N GLU A 484 -5.47 5.28 -38.49
CA GLU A 484 -4.25 4.48 -38.64
C GLU A 484 -4.10 3.44 -37.54
N GLY A 485 -4.94 3.47 -36.48
CA GLY A 485 -4.85 2.60 -35.31
C GLY A 485 -3.75 2.99 -34.33
N LYS A 486 -2.98 4.04 -34.59
CA LYS A 486 -1.82 4.45 -33.80
C LYS A 486 -1.56 5.95 -33.91
N THR A 487 -1.19 6.58 -32.77
CA THR A 487 -0.77 7.98 -32.75
C THR A 487 0.70 8.15 -33.17
N PRO A 488 1.14 9.36 -33.56
CA PRO A 488 2.54 9.73 -33.50
C PRO A 488 3.12 9.52 -32.11
N LEU A 489 4.45 9.57 -31.96
CA LEU A 489 5.09 9.49 -30.63
C LEU A 489 4.72 10.73 -29.82
N LEU A 490 3.94 10.54 -28.78
CA LEU A 490 3.51 11.60 -27.87
C LEU A 490 4.43 11.66 -26.64
N ASP A 491 4.75 12.87 -26.20
CA ASP A 491 5.57 13.16 -25.02
C ASP A 491 4.69 13.73 -23.90
N GLY A 492 5.12 13.56 -22.65
CA GLY A 492 4.47 14.20 -21.50
C GLY A 492 3.46 13.32 -20.76
N PHE A 493 3.35 12.03 -21.05
CA PHE A 493 2.61 11.11 -20.20
C PHE A 493 3.28 10.93 -18.84
N ILE A 494 2.50 10.94 -17.77
CA ILE A 494 3.00 10.68 -16.41
C ILE A 494 2.59 9.29 -15.95
N SER A 495 3.55 8.42 -15.70
CA SER A 495 3.29 7.04 -15.24
C SER A 495 2.55 7.03 -13.89
N LYS A 496 1.41 6.37 -13.80
CA LYS A 496 0.65 6.19 -12.54
C LYS A 496 1.51 5.49 -11.47
N ARG A 497 2.37 4.55 -11.87
CA ARG A 497 3.21 3.75 -10.95
C ARG A 497 4.48 4.46 -10.50
N THR A 498 5.22 5.06 -11.44
CA THR A 498 6.56 5.62 -11.16
C THR A 498 6.55 7.13 -10.97
N LYS A 499 5.42 7.81 -11.31
CA LYS A 499 5.28 9.29 -11.32
C LYS A 499 6.32 10.00 -12.22
N ARG A 500 6.95 9.27 -13.16
CA ARG A 500 7.94 9.81 -14.10
C ARG A 500 7.31 10.06 -15.45
N PRO A 501 7.75 11.12 -16.16
CA PRO A 501 7.32 11.36 -17.53
C PRO A 501 7.86 10.26 -18.47
N PHE A 502 7.09 9.95 -19.52
CA PHE A 502 7.50 9.01 -20.55
C PHE A 502 6.88 9.39 -21.90
N LYS A 503 7.45 8.85 -22.99
CA LYS A 503 6.97 9.00 -24.35
C LYS A 503 6.42 7.67 -24.84
N ALA A 504 5.30 7.70 -25.52
CA ALA A 504 4.71 6.50 -26.13
C ALA A 504 3.79 6.86 -27.29
N HIS A 505 3.53 5.90 -28.16
CA HIS A 505 2.40 5.92 -29.07
C HIS A 505 1.16 5.38 -28.33
N LEU A 506 0.00 5.93 -28.59
CA LEU A 506 -1.27 5.27 -28.27
C LEU A 506 -1.64 4.34 -29.40
N THR A 507 -2.19 3.19 -29.08
CA THR A 507 -2.71 2.20 -30.03
C THR A 507 -4.16 1.88 -29.68
N LEU A 508 -5.00 1.64 -30.69
CA LEU A 508 -6.40 1.28 -30.54
C LEU A 508 -6.64 -0.15 -30.99
N ASP A 509 -7.14 -0.98 -30.08
CA ASP A 509 -7.68 -2.31 -30.40
C ASP A 509 -9.12 -2.13 -30.91
N PHE A 510 -9.33 -2.25 -32.22
CA PHE A 510 -10.63 -2.02 -32.86
C PHE A 510 -11.67 -3.11 -32.54
N GLU A 511 -11.27 -4.28 -32.10
CA GLU A 511 -12.20 -5.33 -31.68
C GLU A 511 -12.78 -5.07 -30.29
N LYS A 512 -11.92 -4.65 -29.36
CA LYS A 512 -12.28 -4.45 -27.95
C LYS A 512 -12.58 -3.01 -27.57
N GLY A 513 -12.11 -2.03 -28.35
CA GLY A 513 -12.18 -0.62 -28.00
C GLY A 513 -11.20 -0.23 -26.88
N LYS A 514 -10.03 -0.87 -26.82
CA LYS A 514 -9.05 -0.57 -25.77
C LYS A 514 -7.89 0.25 -26.29
N ILE A 515 -7.52 1.27 -25.50
CA ILE A 515 -6.32 2.07 -25.76
C ILE A 515 -5.12 1.39 -25.07
N GLY A 516 -4.09 1.13 -25.86
CA GLY A 516 -2.80 0.61 -25.42
C GLY A 516 -1.69 1.64 -25.51
N PHE A 517 -0.52 1.33 -24.93
CA PHE A 517 0.71 2.12 -25.06
C PHE A 517 1.78 1.29 -25.73
N GLU A 518 2.34 1.81 -26.83
CA GLU A 518 3.50 1.23 -27.50
C GLU A 518 4.70 2.16 -27.29
N PHE A 519 5.76 1.64 -26.70
CA PHE A 519 6.97 2.40 -26.39
C PHE A 519 7.93 2.37 -27.59
N ALA A 520 8.59 3.51 -27.84
CA ALA A 520 9.67 3.55 -28.82
C ALA A 520 10.79 2.56 -28.42
N PRO A 521 11.42 1.86 -29.38
CA PRO A 521 12.53 0.96 -29.09
C PRO A 521 13.65 1.71 -28.37
N ARG A 522 14.14 1.16 -27.25
CA ARG A 522 15.27 1.75 -26.53
C ARG A 522 16.49 1.80 -27.44
N PRO A 523 17.18 2.95 -27.53
CA PRO A 523 18.44 3.00 -28.26
C PRO A 523 19.38 1.92 -27.70
N ALA A 524 19.95 1.10 -28.58
CA ALA A 524 20.91 0.08 -28.19
C ALA A 524 22.01 0.74 -27.37
N LYS A 525 22.29 0.22 -26.15
CA LYS A 525 23.44 0.64 -25.36
C LYS A 525 24.67 0.49 -26.27
N LYS A 526 25.32 1.60 -26.60
CA LYS A 526 26.64 1.57 -27.25
C LYS A 526 27.52 0.64 -26.42
N ALA A 527 27.94 -0.46 -27.03
CA ALA A 527 28.93 -1.35 -26.43
C ALA A 527 30.14 -0.49 -26.06
N ALA A 528 30.47 -0.43 -24.78
CA ALA A 528 31.71 0.15 -24.33
C ALA A 528 32.83 -0.65 -25.01
N LYS A 529 33.57 0.00 -25.90
CA LYS A 529 34.83 -0.54 -26.41
C LYS A 529 35.81 -0.56 -25.25
N SER A 530 36.37 -1.74 -25.06
CA SER A 530 37.52 -2.17 -24.26
C SER A 530 38.37 -1.10 -23.59
#